data_bdf08e759bf3e879ff0e466324aaf089
#
_entry.id   bdf08e759bf3e879ff0e466324aaf089
#
_cell.length_a   1.000
_cell.length_b   1.000
_cell.length_c   1.000
_cell.angle_alpha   90.00
_cell.angle_beta   90.00
_cell.angle_gamma   90.00
#
_symmetry.space_group_name_H-M   'P 1'
#
loop_
_entity.id
_entity.type
_entity.pdbx_description
1 polymer ?
#
loop_
_entity_poly.entity_id
_entity_poly.type
_entity_poly.pdbx_seq_one_letter_code
_entity_poly.pdbx_strand_id
1 'polypeptide(L)'
;MGSTKFGSIIASETPGLIGFSSATTEATAGAVTFTAAQILGGIILRDPAGAGRADLLPTATAILAALNDQFGQTKAVVGTSFEFTIRNTADAAETITVTTNTGLTLSGTMTIAQNNSKRFLAVVTGLSTPAVTVYSLGTVVH
;
A
#
# COMPACT_ATOMS: atom_id res chain seq x y z
N MET A 1 21.40 13.16 25.62
CA MET A 1 21.10 12.94 24.90
C MET A 1 20.65 12.90 24.24
N GLY A 2 20.33 12.98 24.23
CA GLY A 2 19.68 12.74 23.62
C GLY A 2 19.59 12.96 22.74
N SER A 3 19.56 13.07 22.43
CA SER A 3 19.25 12.99 21.57
C SER A 3 19.27 12.43 20.93
N THR A 4 19.30 12.03 21.07
CA THR A 4 19.14 11.53 20.41
C THR A 4 18.74 11.21 19.82
N LYS A 5 18.58 11.09 20.05
CA LYS A 5 17.98 10.78 19.35
C LYS A 5 18.02 11.03 18.29
N PHE A 6 18.35 11.10 18.16
CA PHE A 6 18.13 11.55 17.30
C PHE A 6 17.74 11.27 16.19
N GLY A 7 17.81 10.62 15.67
CA GLY A 7 17.42 10.61 14.32
C GLY A 7 15.93 10.51 14.08
N SER A 8 15.29 9.59 14.68
CA SER A 8 13.83 9.43 14.61
C SER A 8 13.07 10.62 15.19
N ILE A 9 13.68 11.28 16.12
CA ILE A 9 13.08 12.44 16.80
C ILE A 9 13.01 13.63 15.86
N ILE A 10 13.99 13.80 15.02
CA ILE A 10 14.06 14.94 14.12
C ILE A 10 12.83 15.01 13.23
N ALA A 11 12.34 13.89 12.75
CA ALA A 11 11.16 13.86 11.90
C ALA A 11 9.94 14.43 12.63
N SER A 12 9.77 14.13 13.91
CA SER A 12 8.63 14.64 14.67
C SER A 12 8.75 16.12 14.99
N GLU A 13 9.95 16.65 15.03
CA GLU A 13 10.21 18.04 15.35
C GLU A 13 10.17 18.96 14.15
N THR A 14 10.18 18.42 12.96
CA THR A 14 10.19 19.19 11.72
C THR A 14 8.79 19.30 11.17
N PRO A 15 8.15 20.48 11.22
CA PRO A 15 6.77 20.63 10.78
C PRO A 15 6.54 20.30 9.32
N GLY A 16 7.41 20.63 8.45
CA GLY A 16 7.29 20.33 7.03
C GLY A 16 7.86 18.95 6.70
N LEU A 17 7.21 17.91 7.17
CA LEU A 17 7.71 16.54 7.02
C LEU A 17 8.05 16.17 5.60
N ILE A 18 9.20 15.55 5.42
CA ILE A 18 9.62 14.94 4.16
C ILE A 18 9.26 13.46 4.24
N GLY A 19 8.36 13.04 3.35
CA GLY A 19 8.05 11.64 3.16
C GLY A 19 8.96 11.02 2.14
N PHE A 20 9.13 9.71 2.23
CA PHE A 20 9.88 8.93 1.25
C PHE A 20 8.91 7.99 0.54
N SER A 21 8.90 8.05 -0.78
CA SER A 21 8.11 7.16 -1.62
C SER A 21 9.01 6.50 -2.65
N SER A 22 8.70 5.27 -2.98
CA SER A 22 9.34 4.57 -4.09
C SER A 22 8.28 4.09 -5.07
N ALA A 23 8.49 4.38 -6.33
CA ALA A 23 7.64 3.85 -7.39
C ALA A 23 8.13 2.46 -7.76
N THR A 24 7.24 1.49 -7.75
CA THR A 24 7.53 0.12 -8.18
C THR A 24 6.77 -0.16 -9.46
N THR A 25 7.46 -0.68 -10.47
CA THR A 25 6.83 -1.15 -11.70
C THR A 25 6.56 -2.65 -11.58
N GLU A 26 5.33 -3.04 -11.87
CA GLU A 26 4.89 -4.45 -11.88
C GLU A 26 4.19 -4.73 -13.21
N ALA A 27 4.91 -5.40 -14.11
CA ALA A 27 4.44 -5.68 -15.47
C ALA A 27 4.33 -7.18 -15.75
N THR A 28 4.21 -7.99 -14.71
CA THR A 28 4.07 -9.43 -14.86
C THR A 28 2.75 -9.76 -15.54
N ALA A 29 2.81 -10.55 -16.60
CA ALA A 29 1.62 -11.08 -17.25
C ALA A 29 0.96 -12.11 -16.31
N GLY A 30 -0.27 -11.84 -15.91
CA GLY A 30 -0.99 -12.68 -14.95
C GLY A 30 -1.33 -11.92 -13.69
N ALA A 31 -2.09 -12.57 -12.81
CA ALA A 31 -2.39 -12.04 -11.49
C ALA A 31 -1.13 -12.08 -10.63
N VAL A 32 -0.95 -11.04 -9.83
CA VAL A 32 0.20 -10.94 -8.92
C VAL A 32 -0.29 -10.79 -7.49
N THR A 33 0.60 -11.06 -6.54
CA THR A 33 0.44 -10.66 -5.15
C THR A 33 1.43 -9.55 -4.86
N PHE A 34 0.93 -8.36 -4.56
CA PHE A 34 1.79 -7.25 -4.17
C PHE A 34 2.49 -7.56 -2.85
N THR A 35 3.73 -7.12 -2.72
CA THR A 35 4.46 -7.24 -1.46
C THR A 35 4.12 -6.08 -0.53
N ALA A 36 4.33 -6.27 0.78
CA ALA A 36 4.17 -5.20 1.74
C ALA A 36 5.09 -4.01 1.41
N ALA A 37 6.31 -4.27 0.95
CA ALA A 37 7.24 -3.23 0.56
C ALA A 37 6.72 -2.38 -0.61
N GLN A 38 6.06 -3.01 -1.58
CA GLN A 38 5.48 -2.28 -2.72
C GLN A 38 4.39 -1.30 -2.27
N ILE A 39 3.46 -1.76 -1.43
CA ILE A 39 2.38 -0.88 -0.97
C ILE A 39 2.87 0.19 0.02
N LEU A 40 3.83 -0.14 0.88
CA LEU A 40 4.44 0.84 1.79
C LEU A 40 5.33 1.85 1.05
N GLY A 41 5.81 1.50 -0.14
CA GLY A 41 6.54 2.42 -1.00
C GLY A 41 5.70 3.58 -1.53
N GLY A 42 4.40 3.40 -1.61
CA GLY A 42 3.44 4.45 -1.90
C GLY A 42 2.87 4.43 -3.32
N ILE A 43 3.62 4.02 -4.34
CA ILE A 43 3.13 4.02 -5.74
C ILE A 43 3.52 2.73 -6.44
N ILE A 44 2.52 2.06 -7.01
CA ILE A 44 2.72 0.88 -7.86
C ILE A 44 2.23 1.22 -9.28
N LEU A 45 3.12 1.11 -10.24
CA LEU A 45 2.81 1.21 -11.67
C LEU A 45 2.55 -0.20 -12.18
N ARG A 46 1.29 -0.53 -12.37
CA ARG A 46 0.87 -1.90 -12.73
C ARG A 46 0.42 -1.96 -14.18
N ASP A 47 1.08 -2.81 -14.95
CA ASP A 47 0.65 -3.21 -16.28
C ASP A 47 0.23 -4.69 -16.22
N PRO A 48 -1.07 -5.02 -16.37
CA PRO A 48 -1.53 -6.39 -16.30
C PRO A 48 -1.15 -7.26 -17.52
N ALA A 49 -0.59 -6.65 -18.54
CA ALA A 49 0.02 -7.31 -19.71
C ALA A 49 -0.92 -8.31 -20.42
N GLY A 50 -1.85 -7.78 -21.19
CA GLY A 50 -2.66 -8.50 -22.14
C GLY A 50 -4.03 -8.95 -21.68
N ALA A 51 -4.41 -8.73 -20.44
CA ALA A 51 -5.77 -8.99 -19.94
C ALA A 51 -6.00 -8.33 -18.57
N GLY A 52 -7.27 -8.12 -18.23
CA GLY A 52 -7.61 -7.70 -16.87
C GLY A 52 -7.17 -8.73 -15.84
N ARG A 53 -6.74 -8.27 -14.67
CA ARG A 53 -6.20 -9.13 -13.60
C ARG A 53 -6.84 -8.85 -12.26
N ALA A 54 -6.93 -9.91 -11.44
CA ALA A 54 -7.31 -9.84 -10.05
C ALA A 54 -6.03 -9.98 -9.22
N ASP A 55 -5.48 -8.84 -8.79
CA ASP A 55 -4.22 -8.79 -8.07
C ASP A 55 -4.48 -8.79 -6.56
N LEU A 56 -3.74 -9.59 -5.81
CA LEU A 56 -3.89 -9.70 -4.37
C LEU A 56 -3.02 -8.68 -3.65
N LEU A 57 -3.56 -8.12 -2.58
CA LEU A 57 -2.74 -7.39 -1.60
C LEU A 57 -1.92 -8.38 -0.75
N PRO A 58 -0.85 -7.93 -0.09
CA PRO A 58 -0.12 -8.77 0.85
C PRO A 58 -1.02 -9.13 2.05
N THR A 59 -0.66 -10.17 2.78
CA THR A 59 -1.40 -10.55 4.01
C THR A 59 -1.26 -9.46 5.08
N ALA A 60 -2.21 -9.39 6.01
CA ALA A 60 -2.11 -8.49 7.16
C ALA A 60 -0.85 -8.76 7.99
N THR A 61 -0.45 -10.03 8.12
CA THR A 61 0.80 -10.40 8.81
C THR A 61 2.01 -9.79 8.12
N ALA A 62 2.08 -9.84 6.80
CA ALA A 62 3.20 -9.26 6.06
C ALA A 62 3.22 -7.74 6.19
N ILE A 63 2.06 -7.09 6.17
CA ILE A 63 1.95 -5.65 6.35
C ILE A 63 2.44 -5.24 7.73
N LEU A 64 1.97 -5.92 8.80
CA LEU A 64 2.40 -5.63 10.16
C LEU A 64 3.89 -5.83 10.36
N ALA A 65 4.46 -6.91 9.80
CA ALA A 65 5.89 -7.15 9.87
C ALA A 65 6.69 -6.00 9.23
N ALA A 66 6.27 -5.55 8.05
CA ALA A 66 6.94 -4.46 7.35
C ALA A 66 6.80 -3.12 8.10
N LEU A 67 5.62 -2.84 8.67
CA LEU A 67 5.42 -1.65 9.50
C LEU A 67 6.31 -1.67 10.74
N ASN A 68 6.39 -2.81 11.42
CA ASN A 68 7.23 -2.98 12.61
C ASN A 68 8.70 -2.80 12.27
N ASP A 69 9.15 -3.25 11.10
CA ASP A 69 10.52 -3.03 10.65
C ASP A 69 10.80 -1.53 10.44
N GLN A 70 9.84 -0.79 9.89
CA GLN A 70 10.00 0.65 9.69
C GLN A 70 10.02 1.43 11.00
N PHE A 71 9.20 1.03 11.96
CA PHE A 71 9.14 1.70 13.26
C PHE A 71 10.28 1.28 14.20
N GLY A 72 11.01 0.25 13.86
CA GLY A 72 12.08 -0.26 14.72
C GLY A 72 11.53 -0.77 16.05
N GLN A 73 11.94 -0.13 17.15
CA GLN A 73 11.50 -0.53 18.48
C GLN A 73 10.06 -0.12 18.80
N THR A 74 9.56 0.92 18.16
CA THR A 74 8.16 1.34 18.29
C THR A 74 7.34 0.53 17.30
N LYS A 75 6.53 -0.36 17.82
CA LYS A 75 5.69 -1.24 16.99
C LYS A 75 4.45 -0.53 16.50
N ALA A 76 3.90 -1.02 15.40
CA ALA A 76 2.59 -0.59 14.93
C ALA A 76 1.53 -0.84 16.00
N VAL A 77 0.53 0.03 16.06
CA VAL A 77 -0.61 -0.07 16.95
C VAL A 77 -1.89 -0.07 16.13
N VAL A 78 -3.00 -0.44 16.75
CA VAL A 78 -4.32 -0.28 16.12
C VAL A 78 -4.52 1.20 15.78
N GLY A 79 -4.93 1.47 14.55
CA GLY A 79 -5.04 2.83 14.01
C GLY A 79 -3.82 3.30 13.22
N THR A 80 -2.69 2.59 13.29
CA THR A 80 -1.57 2.86 12.37
C THR A 80 -2.07 2.76 10.95
N SER A 81 -1.77 3.78 10.13
CA SER A 81 -2.30 3.84 8.77
C SER A 81 -1.26 4.38 7.78
N PHE A 82 -1.46 4.07 6.53
CA PHE A 82 -0.65 4.58 5.43
C PHE A 82 -1.48 4.59 4.15
N GLU A 83 -1.07 5.44 3.21
CA GLU A 83 -1.71 5.52 1.90
C GLU A 83 -0.79 4.94 0.82
N PHE A 84 -1.40 4.40 -0.21
CA PHE A 84 -0.70 3.98 -1.41
C PHE A 84 -1.60 4.15 -2.63
N THR A 85 -0.97 4.23 -3.78
CA THR A 85 -1.64 4.40 -5.07
C THR A 85 -1.25 3.28 -6.01
N ILE A 86 -2.22 2.71 -6.70
CA ILE A 86 -1.95 1.83 -7.83
C ILE A 86 -2.40 2.56 -9.09
N ARG A 87 -1.49 2.72 -10.04
CA ARG A 87 -1.77 3.28 -11.35
C ARG A 87 -1.76 2.15 -12.38
N ASN A 88 -2.86 2.03 -13.11
CA ASN A 88 -2.95 1.10 -14.23
C ASN A 88 -2.28 1.74 -15.45
N THR A 89 -1.19 1.13 -15.88
CA THR A 89 -0.37 1.58 -17.02
C THR A 89 -0.54 0.70 -18.26
N ALA A 90 -1.60 -0.11 -18.29
CA ALA A 90 -1.88 -0.99 -19.43
C ALA A 90 -1.94 -0.21 -20.75
N ASP A 91 -1.49 -0.84 -21.82
CA ASP A 91 -1.51 -0.28 -23.18
C ASP A 91 -2.84 -0.56 -23.88
N ALA A 92 -3.72 -1.34 -23.29
CA ALA A 92 -5.04 -1.69 -23.81
C ALA A 92 -6.11 -1.58 -22.70
N ALA A 93 -7.37 -1.81 -23.06
CA ALA A 93 -8.49 -1.72 -22.13
C ALA A 93 -8.49 -2.88 -21.13
N GLU A 94 -7.54 -2.89 -20.23
CA GLU A 94 -7.34 -3.91 -19.21
C GLU A 94 -7.63 -3.35 -17.84
N THR A 95 -8.41 -4.06 -17.04
CA THR A 95 -8.81 -3.62 -15.71
C THR A 95 -8.04 -4.39 -14.66
N ILE A 96 -7.52 -3.69 -13.66
CA ILE A 96 -6.98 -4.28 -12.44
C ILE A 96 -8.10 -4.34 -11.42
N THR A 97 -8.30 -5.50 -10.80
CA THR A 97 -9.16 -5.64 -9.62
C THR A 97 -8.30 -5.98 -8.42
N VAL A 98 -8.24 -5.09 -7.46
CA VAL A 98 -7.53 -5.35 -6.21
C VAL A 98 -8.35 -6.31 -5.37
N THR A 99 -7.74 -7.40 -4.93
CA THR A 99 -8.41 -8.45 -4.17
C THR A 99 -7.81 -8.63 -2.78
N THR A 100 -8.62 -9.17 -1.89
CA THR A 100 -8.25 -9.38 -0.49
C THR A 100 -7.26 -10.54 -0.33
N ASN A 101 -6.62 -10.58 0.83
CA ASN A 101 -5.77 -11.68 1.27
C ASN A 101 -6.01 -11.89 2.78
N THR A 102 -5.35 -12.89 3.37
CA THR A 102 -5.54 -13.26 4.76
C THR A 102 -5.38 -12.06 5.70
N GLY A 103 -6.40 -11.84 6.52
CA GLY A 103 -6.43 -10.77 7.51
C GLY A 103 -6.83 -9.40 6.96
N LEU A 104 -7.16 -9.29 5.67
CA LEU A 104 -7.59 -8.02 5.08
C LEU A 104 -9.09 -7.93 4.93
N THR A 105 -9.60 -6.72 5.13
CA THR A 105 -10.96 -6.32 4.77
C THR A 105 -10.85 -5.19 3.75
N LEU A 106 -11.58 -5.29 2.64
CA LEU A 106 -11.61 -4.26 1.61
C LEU A 106 -12.92 -3.49 1.68
N SER A 107 -12.84 -2.18 1.52
CA SER A 107 -14.01 -1.29 1.56
C SER A 107 -13.98 -0.33 0.37
N GLY A 108 -15.05 -0.32 -0.40
CA GLY A 108 -15.22 0.52 -1.58
C GLY A 108 -14.91 -0.22 -2.88
N THR A 109 -14.87 0.52 -3.98
CA THR A 109 -14.64 -0.04 -5.31
C THR A 109 -13.16 -0.32 -5.54
N MET A 110 -12.83 -1.55 -5.91
CA MET A 110 -11.46 -2.04 -6.03
C MET A 110 -10.95 -2.16 -7.47
N THR A 111 -11.73 -1.74 -8.45
CA THR A 111 -11.35 -1.81 -9.87
C THR A 111 -10.64 -0.54 -10.32
N ILE A 112 -9.64 -0.70 -11.17
CA ILE A 112 -8.83 0.38 -11.74
C ILE A 112 -8.78 0.16 -13.25
N ALA A 113 -9.49 0.98 -14.01
CA ALA A 113 -9.49 0.90 -15.45
C ALA A 113 -8.16 1.39 -16.03
N GLN A 114 -7.92 1.08 -17.31
CA GLN A 114 -6.79 1.60 -18.06
C GLN A 114 -6.66 3.11 -17.89
N ASN A 115 -5.43 3.61 -17.78
CA ASN A 115 -5.11 5.03 -17.63
C ASN A 115 -5.69 5.69 -16.37
N ASN A 116 -6.13 4.89 -15.42
CA ASN A 116 -6.59 5.41 -14.12
C ASN A 116 -5.60 5.08 -13.02
N SER A 117 -5.63 5.87 -11.99
CA SER A 117 -5.01 5.51 -10.71
C SER A 117 -6.07 5.51 -9.61
N LYS A 118 -5.83 4.72 -8.60
CA LYS A 118 -6.68 4.67 -7.42
C LYS A 118 -5.85 4.75 -6.17
N ARG A 119 -6.30 5.61 -5.26
CA ARG A 119 -5.65 5.81 -3.97
C ARG A 119 -6.36 5.00 -2.90
N PHE A 120 -5.59 4.41 -2.02
CA PHE A 120 -6.05 3.56 -0.94
C PHE A 120 -5.49 4.04 0.39
N LEU A 121 -6.27 3.83 1.45
CA LEU A 121 -5.84 3.99 2.84
C LEU A 121 -5.91 2.63 3.52
N ALA A 122 -4.80 2.18 4.07
CA ALA A 122 -4.73 0.96 4.88
C ALA A 122 -4.66 1.34 6.35
N VAL A 123 -5.50 0.71 7.17
CA VAL A 123 -5.58 0.97 8.61
C VAL A 123 -5.46 -0.34 9.36
N VAL A 124 -4.52 -0.42 10.30
CA VAL A 124 -4.36 -1.57 11.18
C VAL A 124 -5.52 -1.63 12.16
N THR A 125 -6.25 -2.75 12.17
CA THR A 125 -7.43 -2.94 13.03
C THR A 125 -7.24 -4.07 14.05
N GLY A 126 -6.21 -4.87 13.93
CA GLY A 126 -5.89 -5.94 14.89
C GLY A 126 -4.41 -6.27 14.91
N LEU A 127 -3.91 -6.61 16.09
CA LEU A 127 -2.49 -6.93 16.30
C LEU A 127 -2.28 -8.39 16.71
N SER A 128 -2.98 -8.87 17.73
CA SER A 128 -2.84 -10.26 18.19
C SER A 128 -3.31 -11.25 17.12
N THR A 129 -4.39 -10.92 16.44
CA THR A 129 -4.79 -11.52 15.18
C THR A 129 -4.60 -10.44 14.14
N PRO A 130 -3.56 -10.53 13.31
CA PRO A 130 -3.27 -9.47 12.34
C PRO A 130 -4.47 -9.16 11.46
N ALA A 131 -4.87 -7.89 11.46
CA ALA A 131 -6.00 -7.42 10.68
C ALA A 131 -5.74 -6.00 10.16
N VAL A 132 -6.06 -5.76 8.89
CA VAL A 132 -5.93 -4.47 8.22
C VAL A 132 -7.16 -4.25 7.36
N THR A 133 -7.74 -3.06 7.45
CA THR A 133 -8.81 -2.64 6.55
C THR A 133 -8.24 -1.69 5.51
N VAL A 134 -8.57 -1.93 4.24
CA VAL A 134 -8.11 -1.12 3.12
C VAL A 134 -9.32 -0.45 2.47
N TYR A 135 -9.30 0.87 2.47
CA TYR A 135 -10.35 1.71 1.89
C TYR A 135 -9.90 2.25 0.54
N SER A 136 -10.76 2.18 -0.47
CA SER A 136 -10.51 2.93 -1.69
C SER A 136 -11.00 4.37 -1.50
N LEU A 137 -10.12 5.35 -1.74
CA LEU A 137 -10.41 6.76 -1.47
C LEU A 137 -10.89 7.52 -2.71
N GLY A 138 -10.47 7.11 -3.87
CA GLY A 138 -10.88 7.77 -5.10
C GLY A 138 -10.06 7.33 -6.30
N THR A 139 -10.56 7.69 -7.48
CA THR A 139 -9.95 7.36 -8.77
C THR A 139 -9.62 8.65 -9.50
N VAL A 140 -8.46 8.68 -10.13
CA VAL A 140 -8.05 9.77 -11.03
C VAL A 140 -7.82 9.18 -12.41
N VAL A 141 -8.35 9.85 -13.42
CA VAL A 141 -8.16 9.52 -14.85
C VAL A 141 -6.94 10.30 -15.35
N HIS A 142 -6.07 9.64 -16.11
CA HIS A 142 -4.86 10.26 -16.65
C HIS A 142 -4.91 10.37 -18.17
#